data_0d33e057efd2ea9a746b496f67edf717
#
_entry.id   0d33e057efd2ea9a746b496f67edf717
#
_cell.length_a   1.000
_cell.length_b   1.000
_cell.length_c   1.000
_cell.angle_alpha   90.00
_cell.angle_beta   90.00
_cell.angle_gamma   90.00
#
_symmetry.space_group_name_H-M   'P 1'
#
loop_
_entity.id
_entity.type
_entity.pdbx_description
1 polymer ?
#
loop_
_entity_poly.entity_id
_entity_poly.type
_entity_poly.pdbx_seq_one_letter_code
_entity_poly.pdbx_strand_id
1 'polypeptide(L)'
;MKVTLKYGKEGIPLEIEETPGFVGIITPSDPETIKDPLARSEESYWEPMESKPLAEIAKGKKNACVVISDITRPVPNTLILPPLLKIIEAAGVPRSEITILIATGIHRPSNDEERIRLVGPDIAKLYNVVDHFS
;
A
#
# COMPACT_ATOMS: atom_id res chain seq x y z
N MET A 1 -36.56 -2.56 -0.04
CA MET A 1 -35.27 -3.01 0.51
C MET A 1 -34.49 -1.82 1.07
N LYS A 2 -33.78 -2.01 2.19
CA LYS A 2 -32.91 -0.96 2.78
C LYS A 2 -31.45 -1.35 2.59
N VAL A 3 -30.62 -0.41 2.11
CA VAL A 3 -29.18 -0.58 1.93
C VAL A 3 -28.44 0.61 2.47
N THR A 4 -27.19 0.41 2.90
CA THR A 4 -26.32 1.51 3.28
C THR A 4 -25.21 1.67 2.26
N LEU A 5 -25.18 2.78 1.56
CA LEU A 5 -24.09 3.12 0.65
C LEU A 5 -22.87 3.57 1.46
N LYS A 6 -21.68 3.10 1.10
CA LYS A 6 -20.44 3.56 1.73
C LYS A 6 -20.17 5.03 1.37
N TYR A 7 -20.28 5.91 2.37
CA TYR A 7 -19.97 7.33 2.24
C TYR A 7 -19.45 7.87 3.57
N GLY A 8 -18.26 8.43 3.59
CA GLY A 8 -17.60 8.84 4.82
C GLY A 8 -17.43 7.67 5.80
N LYS A 9 -17.63 7.93 7.11
CA LYS A 9 -17.50 6.92 8.17
C LYS A 9 -18.80 6.17 8.47
N GLU A 10 -19.94 6.81 8.30
CA GLU A 10 -21.25 6.29 8.74
C GLU A 10 -22.09 5.70 7.59
N GLY A 11 -21.76 6.09 6.36
CA GLY A 11 -22.53 5.70 5.18
C GLY A 11 -23.83 6.48 5.02
N ILE A 12 -24.55 6.26 3.93
CA ILE A 12 -25.85 6.85 3.63
C ILE A 12 -26.89 5.75 3.51
N PRO A 13 -27.95 5.74 4.34
CA PRO A 13 -29.03 4.79 4.20
C PRO A 13 -29.86 5.14 2.95
N LEU A 14 -30.21 4.12 2.16
CA LEU A 14 -31.07 4.23 0.98
C LEU A 14 -32.19 3.22 1.07
N GLU A 15 -33.42 3.67 0.80
CA GLU A 15 -34.58 2.80 0.62
C GLU A 15 -34.87 2.67 -0.87
N ILE A 16 -34.91 1.43 -1.36
CA ILE A 16 -35.16 1.11 -2.76
C ILE A 16 -36.49 0.35 -2.83
N GLU A 17 -37.43 0.84 -3.66
CA GLU A 17 -38.66 0.12 -3.99
C GLU A 17 -38.34 -1.08 -4.90
N GLU A 18 -38.81 -2.25 -4.50
CA GLU A 18 -38.64 -3.48 -5.28
C GLU A 18 -39.76 -3.55 -6.33
N THR A 19 -39.52 -2.93 -7.46
CA THR A 19 -40.45 -2.95 -8.61
C THR A 19 -40.20 -4.16 -9.52
N PRO A 20 -41.19 -4.56 -10.38
CA PRO A 20 -40.94 -5.56 -11.42
C PRO A 20 -39.77 -5.12 -12.32
N GLY A 21 -38.69 -5.89 -12.34
CA GLY A 21 -37.45 -5.55 -13.03
C GLY A 21 -36.28 -5.18 -12.11
N PHE A 22 -36.52 -5.05 -10.79
CA PHE A 22 -35.41 -4.91 -9.82
C PHE A 22 -34.65 -6.24 -9.70
N VAL A 23 -33.36 -6.23 -10.02
CA VAL A 23 -32.53 -7.44 -10.12
C VAL A 23 -31.86 -7.80 -8.79
N GLY A 24 -31.81 -6.85 -7.86
CA GLY A 24 -31.12 -7.01 -6.57
C GLY A 24 -29.85 -6.17 -6.47
N ILE A 25 -29.06 -6.45 -5.42
CA ILE A 25 -27.76 -5.82 -5.19
C ILE A 25 -26.68 -6.76 -5.70
N ILE A 26 -25.84 -6.26 -6.59
CA ILE A 26 -24.63 -6.97 -7.04
C ILE A 26 -23.50 -6.55 -6.11
N THR A 27 -22.98 -7.50 -5.35
CA THR A 27 -21.79 -7.30 -4.49
C THR A 27 -20.66 -8.17 -5.01
N PRO A 28 -19.40 -7.71 -4.91
CA PRO A 28 -18.28 -8.61 -5.13
C PRO A 28 -18.30 -9.73 -4.08
N SER A 29 -17.79 -10.91 -4.46
CA SER A 29 -17.54 -11.97 -3.48
C SER A 29 -16.41 -11.53 -2.57
N ASP A 30 -16.56 -11.73 -1.26
CA ASP A 30 -15.47 -11.50 -0.32
C ASP A 30 -14.36 -12.53 -0.57
N PRO A 31 -13.12 -12.09 -0.83
CA PRO A 31 -12.00 -13.00 -0.96
C PRO A 31 -11.69 -13.67 0.40
N GLU A 32 -11.06 -14.82 0.36
CA GLU A 32 -10.54 -15.44 1.59
C GLU A 32 -9.56 -14.49 2.29
N THR A 33 -9.74 -14.33 3.59
CA THR A 33 -8.85 -13.49 4.40
C THR A 33 -7.49 -14.16 4.55
N ILE A 34 -6.42 -13.42 4.27
CA ILE A 34 -5.05 -13.90 4.50
C ILE A 34 -4.84 -14.05 6.01
N LYS A 35 -4.51 -15.27 6.49
CA LYS A 35 -4.36 -15.58 7.92
C LYS A 35 -3.20 -14.85 8.57
N ASP A 36 -2.07 -14.75 7.88
CA ASP A 36 -0.86 -14.02 8.29
C ASP A 36 -0.40 -13.10 7.15
N PRO A 37 -0.92 -11.86 7.09
CA PRO A 37 -0.58 -10.95 6.00
C PRO A 37 0.90 -10.53 5.99
N LEU A 38 1.57 -10.48 7.16
CA LEU A 38 2.97 -10.10 7.24
C LEU A 38 3.86 -11.20 6.69
N ALA A 39 3.67 -12.44 7.14
CA ALA A 39 4.43 -13.60 6.61
C ALA A 39 4.17 -13.78 5.11
N ARG A 40 2.94 -13.62 4.65
CA ARG A 40 2.61 -13.72 3.23
C ARG A 40 3.25 -12.62 2.39
N SER A 41 3.31 -11.39 2.93
CA SER A 41 4.04 -10.29 2.29
C SER A 41 5.54 -10.60 2.17
N GLU A 42 6.16 -11.10 3.22
CA GLU A 42 7.58 -11.47 3.21
C GLU A 42 7.87 -12.60 2.21
N GLU A 43 7.05 -13.65 2.20
CA GLU A 43 7.16 -14.78 1.25
C GLU A 43 7.12 -14.32 -0.20
N SER A 44 6.25 -13.37 -0.55
CA SER A 44 6.10 -12.85 -1.92
C SER A 44 7.36 -12.20 -2.49
N TYR A 45 8.28 -11.73 -1.66
CA TYR A 45 9.57 -11.18 -2.10
C TYR A 45 10.62 -12.25 -2.39
N TRP A 46 10.43 -13.46 -1.85
CA TRP A 46 11.31 -14.61 -2.11
C TRP A 46 10.81 -15.46 -3.27
N GLU A 47 9.49 -15.52 -3.48
CA GLU A 47 8.82 -16.31 -4.51
C GLU A 47 7.96 -15.44 -5.43
N PRO A 48 8.57 -14.49 -6.18
CA PRO A 48 7.82 -13.62 -7.08
C PRO A 48 7.38 -14.37 -8.35
N MET A 49 6.29 -13.92 -8.96
CA MET A 49 5.82 -14.41 -10.25
C MET A 49 6.69 -13.85 -11.38
N GLU A 50 7.21 -14.71 -12.26
CA GLU A 50 7.96 -14.36 -13.48
C GLU A 50 9.10 -13.32 -13.29
N SER A 51 9.69 -13.28 -12.09
CA SER A 51 10.77 -12.36 -11.72
C SER A 51 11.79 -13.07 -10.84
N LYS A 52 12.95 -12.43 -10.66
CA LYS A 52 13.93 -12.87 -9.64
C LYS A 52 13.48 -12.41 -8.27
N PRO A 53 13.87 -13.14 -7.19
CA PRO A 53 13.69 -12.67 -5.82
C PRO A 53 14.25 -11.27 -5.60
N LEU A 54 13.60 -10.49 -4.74
CA LEU A 54 13.98 -9.10 -4.46
C LEU A 54 15.46 -8.99 -4.03
N ALA A 55 15.93 -9.93 -3.21
CA ALA A 55 17.32 -9.95 -2.75
C ALA A 55 18.33 -10.07 -3.91
N GLU A 56 18.01 -10.83 -4.95
CA GLU A 56 18.86 -10.94 -6.15
C GLU A 56 18.85 -9.67 -6.99
N ILE A 57 17.66 -9.02 -7.10
CA ILE A 57 17.51 -7.76 -7.85
C ILE A 57 18.29 -6.64 -7.16
N ALA A 58 18.26 -6.58 -5.82
CA ALA A 58 18.92 -5.55 -5.03
C ALA A 58 20.43 -5.78 -4.90
N LYS A 59 20.91 -7.01 -5.09
CA LYS A 59 22.33 -7.36 -4.94
C LYS A 59 23.22 -6.49 -5.83
N GLY A 60 24.23 -5.85 -5.22
CA GLY A 60 25.21 -5.01 -5.91
C GLY A 60 24.67 -3.65 -6.36
N LYS A 61 23.43 -3.30 -6.01
CA LYS A 61 22.90 -1.96 -6.25
C LYS A 61 23.45 -1.00 -5.20
N LYS A 62 23.66 0.26 -5.61
CA LYS A 62 24.17 1.32 -4.73
C LYS A 62 23.06 2.10 -4.04
N ASN A 63 21.91 2.18 -4.66
CA ASN A 63 20.72 2.88 -4.17
C ASN A 63 19.45 2.15 -4.59
N ALA A 64 18.33 2.52 -3.97
CA ALA A 64 17.01 2.03 -4.33
C ALA A 64 15.96 3.15 -4.21
N CYS A 65 14.97 3.12 -5.08
CA CYS A 65 13.77 3.95 -5.00
C CYS A 65 12.55 3.04 -4.87
N VAL A 66 11.84 3.15 -3.74
CA VAL A 66 10.60 2.43 -3.48
C VAL A 66 9.44 3.38 -3.69
N VAL A 67 8.65 3.13 -4.73
CA VAL A 67 7.51 3.99 -5.08
C VAL A 67 6.25 3.47 -4.38
N ILE A 68 5.56 4.35 -3.67
CA ILE A 68 4.28 4.06 -2.99
C ILE A 68 3.19 5.01 -3.45
N SER A 69 1.93 4.60 -3.29
CA SER A 69 0.78 5.47 -3.53
C SER A 69 0.66 6.55 -2.45
N ASP A 70 0.01 7.66 -2.78
CA ASP A 70 -0.33 8.72 -1.83
C ASP A 70 -1.47 8.31 -0.87
N ILE A 71 -1.80 9.20 0.06
CA ILE A 71 -2.79 8.95 1.13
C ILE A 71 -4.21 8.67 0.63
N THR A 72 -4.51 8.95 -0.63
CA THR A 72 -5.83 8.69 -1.22
C THR A 72 -6.07 7.22 -1.56
N ARG A 73 -5.03 6.37 -1.51
CA ARG A 73 -5.11 4.94 -1.81
C ARG A 73 -5.01 4.09 -0.55
N PRO A 74 -5.90 3.11 -0.36
CA PRO A 74 -5.90 2.24 0.83
C PRO A 74 -4.86 1.11 0.71
N VAL A 75 -3.58 1.47 0.56
CA VAL A 75 -2.48 0.49 0.48
C VAL A 75 -1.91 0.25 1.89
N PRO A 76 -1.75 -1.00 2.35
CA PRO A 76 -1.22 -1.32 3.67
C PRO A 76 0.32 -1.20 3.72
N ASN A 77 0.86 -0.01 3.44
CA ASN A 77 2.31 0.22 3.36
C ASN A 77 3.04 -0.16 4.66
N THR A 78 2.43 0.05 5.83
CA THR A 78 3.01 -0.31 7.13
C THR A 78 3.22 -1.81 7.31
N LEU A 79 2.54 -2.63 6.52
CA LEU A 79 2.72 -4.07 6.47
C LEU A 79 3.73 -4.49 5.39
N ILE A 80 3.69 -3.82 4.23
CA ILE A 80 4.48 -4.18 3.05
C ILE A 80 5.92 -3.68 3.16
N LEU A 81 6.14 -2.43 3.61
CA LEU A 81 7.45 -1.79 3.58
C LEU A 81 8.49 -2.43 4.52
N PRO A 82 8.18 -2.81 5.77
CA PRO A 82 9.21 -3.32 6.68
C PRO A 82 9.98 -4.54 6.14
N PRO A 83 9.35 -5.63 5.68
CA PRO A 83 10.09 -6.76 5.12
C PRO A 83 10.80 -6.41 3.80
N LEU A 84 10.20 -5.58 2.95
CA LEU A 84 10.80 -5.12 1.70
C LEU A 84 12.12 -4.37 1.96
N LEU A 85 12.09 -3.38 2.84
CA LEU A 85 13.25 -2.55 3.17
C LEU A 85 14.36 -3.38 3.81
N LYS A 86 14.01 -4.30 4.72
CA LYS A 86 14.95 -5.24 5.35
C LYS A 86 15.69 -6.09 4.31
N ILE A 87 15.00 -6.59 3.29
CA ILE A 87 15.61 -7.39 2.22
C ILE A 87 16.57 -6.54 1.38
N ILE A 88 16.19 -5.30 1.04
CA ILE A 88 17.03 -4.39 0.26
C ILE A 88 18.32 -4.05 1.04
N GLU A 89 18.20 -3.73 2.35
CA GLU A 89 19.37 -3.47 3.20
C GLU A 89 20.27 -4.70 3.32
N ALA A 90 19.70 -5.89 3.55
CA ALA A 90 20.44 -7.14 3.65
C ALA A 90 21.15 -7.50 2.35
N ALA A 91 20.65 -7.06 1.19
CA ALA A 91 21.31 -7.20 -0.11
C ALA A 91 22.49 -6.24 -0.33
N GLY A 92 22.73 -5.31 0.62
CA GLY A 92 23.88 -4.42 0.65
C GLY A 92 23.61 -2.97 0.22
N VAL A 93 22.34 -2.58 0.01
CA VAL A 93 21.99 -1.18 -0.25
C VAL A 93 21.95 -0.40 1.08
N PRO A 94 22.78 0.64 1.27
CA PRO A 94 22.76 1.42 2.50
C PRO A 94 21.41 2.10 2.72
N ARG A 95 20.92 2.15 3.95
CA ARG A 95 19.65 2.80 4.30
C ARG A 95 19.57 4.25 3.84
N SER A 96 20.68 5.00 3.96
CA SER A 96 20.77 6.38 3.49
C SER A 96 20.58 6.55 2.00
N GLU A 97 20.74 5.47 1.24
CA GLU A 97 20.62 5.44 -0.22
C GLU A 97 19.27 4.84 -0.67
N ILE A 98 18.36 4.59 0.27
CA ILE A 98 17.00 4.14 -0.03
C ILE A 98 16.06 5.33 0.09
N THR A 99 15.40 5.67 -1.01
CA THR A 99 14.37 6.69 -1.06
C THR A 99 12.99 6.03 -1.19
N ILE A 100 12.04 6.45 -0.35
CA ILE A 100 10.62 6.12 -0.49
C ILE A 100 9.95 7.30 -1.16
N LEU A 101 9.48 7.09 -2.39
CA LEU A 101 8.84 8.13 -3.22
C LEU A 101 7.33 7.96 -3.18
N ILE A 102 6.63 8.96 -2.66
CA ILE A 102 5.18 9.03 -2.67
C ILE A 102 4.73 9.55 -4.04
N ALA A 103 4.03 8.72 -4.80
CA ALA A 103 3.55 9.03 -6.16
C ALA A 103 2.29 9.90 -6.11
N THR A 104 2.43 11.17 -5.75
CA THR A 104 1.34 12.15 -5.61
C THR A 104 0.70 12.53 -6.95
N GLY A 105 1.41 12.38 -8.07
CA GLY A 105 0.92 12.83 -9.38
C GLY A 105 0.62 14.33 -9.34
N ILE A 106 -0.61 14.69 -9.69
CA ILE A 106 -1.12 16.08 -9.66
C ILE A 106 -1.75 16.46 -8.29
N HIS A 107 -1.74 15.58 -7.31
CA HIS A 107 -2.23 15.88 -5.97
C HIS A 107 -1.24 16.80 -5.24
N ARG A 108 -1.71 17.49 -4.20
CA ARG A 108 -0.84 18.27 -3.32
C ARG A 108 0.18 17.35 -2.61
N PRO A 109 1.34 17.88 -2.23
CA PRO A 109 2.28 17.14 -1.39
C PRO A 109 1.66 16.69 -0.06
N SER A 110 2.19 15.59 0.47
CA SER A 110 1.83 15.09 1.81
C SER A 110 2.39 15.98 2.90
N ASN A 111 1.63 16.19 3.98
CA ASN A 111 2.17 16.75 5.21
C ASN A 111 2.89 15.68 6.05
N ASP A 112 3.55 16.07 7.14
CA ASP A 112 4.33 15.15 7.97
C ASP A 112 3.48 14.07 8.64
N GLU A 113 2.26 14.41 9.08
CA GLU A 113 1.32 13.45 9.67
C GLU A 113 0.88 12.40 8.63
N GLU A 114 0.63 12.82 7.41
CA GLU A 114 0.28 11.92 6.30
C GLU A 114 1.43 11.00 5.92
N ARG A 115 2.68 11.50 5.91
CA ARG A 115 3.87 10.67 5.68
C ARG A 115 4.01 9.61 6.77
N ILE A 116 3.89 9.99 8.03
CA ILE A 116 3.91 9.05 9.16
C ILE A 116 2.79 8.01 9.04
N ARG A 117 1.59 8.43 8.65
CA ARG A 117 0.46 7.53 8.46
C ARG A 117 0.68 6.55 7.30
N LEU A 118 1.32 7.00 6.22
CA LEU A 118 1.61 6.18 5.04
C LEU A 118 2.64 5.09 5.30
N VAL A 119 3.75 5.43 5.96
CA VAL A 119 4.90 4.53 6.09
C VAL A 119 5.15 4.00 7.50
N GLY A 120 4.50 4.60 8.49
CA GLY A 120 4.75 4.34 9.90
C GLY A 120 5.86 5.23 10.49
N PRO A 121 5.85 5.46 11.82
CA PRO A 121 6.75 6.41 12.49
C PRO A 121 8.23 6.03 12.37
N ASP A 122 8.56 4.74 12.44
CA ASP A 122 9.94 4.27 12.37
C ASP A 122 10.53 4.47 10.98
N ILE A 123 9.79 4.12 9.94
CA ILE A 123 10.23 4.31 8.55
C ILE A 123 10.33 5.80 8.22
N ALA A 124 9.35 6.62 8.63
CA ALA A 124 9.37 8.05 8.41
C ALA A 124 10.60 8.74 9.05
N LYS A 125 11.10 8.18 10.18
CA LYS A 125 12.28 8.68 10.88
C LYS A 125 13.60 8.18 10.28
N LEU A 126 13.63 6.95 9.77
CA LEU A 126 14.86 6.25 9.41
C LEU A 126 15.22 6.34 7.93
N TYR A 127 14.26 6.64 7.06
CA TYR A 127 14.43 6.66 5.61
C TYR A 127 14.13 8.03 5.02
N ASN A 128 14.64 8.27 3.82
CA ASN A 128 14.29 9.45 3.03
C ASN A 128 12.91 9.25 2.37
N VAL A 129 11.87 9.89 2.93
CA VAL A 129 10.50 9.83 2.41
C VAL A 129 10.15 11.16 1.75
N VAL A 130 9.92 11.15 0.44
CA VAL A 130 9.69 12.35 -0.37
C VAL A 130 8.47 12.20 -1.25
N ASP A 131 7.83 13.32 -1.57
CA ASP A 131 6.75 13.36 -2.55
C ASP A 131 7.31 13.57 -3.95
N HIS A 132 6.63 13.00 -4.95
CA HIS A 132 6.85 13.34 -6.35
C HIS A 132 6.36 14.76 -6.63
N PHE A 133 7.12 15.51 -7.39
CA PHE A 133 6.73 16.82 -7.93
C PHE A 133 6.59 16.73 -9.44
N SER A 134 5.43 17.08 -9.97
CA SER A 134 5.14 17.19 -11.39
C SER A 134 5.32 18.61 -11.89
#